data_938cf18156c963d2af342c6862e15033
#
_entry.id   938cf18156c963d2af342c6862e15033
#
_cell.length_a   1.000
_cell.length_b   1.000
_cell.length_c   1.000
_cell.angle_alpha   90.00
_cell.angle_beta   90.00
_cell.angle_gamma   90.00
#
_symmetry.space_group_name_H-M   'P 1'
#
loop_
_entity.id
_entity.type
_entity.pdbx_description
1 polymer ?
#
loop_
_entity_poly.entity_id
_entity_poly.type
_entity_poly.pdbx_seq_one_letter_code
_entity_poly.pdbx_strand_id
1 'polypeptide(L)'
;MRTLRVALVALAAASLSACGIGSAPTAEIDVIGAPGDPFEAGVRLSTAGQLVRAATAEGLVGLDEQGRVIPAVADRWIVTDDGLSYIFRLRDGSWPDGAAISGQSAREALRLAIAGVAGTSLALDLAAIDDVRAMAGRVLEIRLRRPVPDLLQLLAQPELGLLRDGVGGGPMTLRRSGQQAVLTPIAPGRLGLPQPDDWNEGQRSLILQALPAHLATSRFSDGKTDIVLGGRFADLPLAQAVAGLARRPLKVDPAPGLFGLVVVTTRGWLVVPECREAMSMAIDRDAIGPALGLSGWSGTTLIAPPPAGTASAERWSDRTLAQRRNEAAARLARCKVRNGDPGPLRLALPNGPGSDALHARLADDLAAVGIALARVPPGVAGDLRLIDAVARYPRGEWYLHQLSCAVLRGPCSEAADARLAAMEGETDLAKSAQLTNEALGAAGLANFYIPLGTPIRWSLVRDRVGGFLPNSVAFHPLPPLAQTGE
;
A
#
# COMPACT_ATOMS: atom_id res chain seq x y z
N MET A 1 -27.30 -66.84 63.72
CA MET A 1 -27.83 -65.52 63.34
C MET A 1 -26.66 -64.74 62.77
N ARG A 2 -26.64 -64.48 61.51
CA ARG A 2 -25.45 -64.09 60.75
C ARG A 2 -25.40 -62.56 60.55
N THR A 3 -24.33 -61.95 61.03
CA THR A 3 -24.01 -60.54 60.88
C THR A 3 -23.31 -60.28 59.51
N LEU A 4 -23.89 -59.47 58.71
CA LEU A 4 -23.39 -59.07 57.37
C LEU A 4 -22.49 -57.83 57.56
N ARG A 5 -21.20 -57.94 57.22
CA ARG A 5 -20.26 -56.82 57.22
C ARG A 5 -20.28 -56.16 55.82
N VAL A 6 -20.71 -54.93 55.72
CA VAL A 6 -20.61 -54.11 54.52
C VAL A 6 -19.21 -53.44 54.50
N ALA A 7 -18.44 -53.78 53.46
CA ALA A 7 -17.16 -53.14 53.20
C ALA A 7 -17.36 -51.90 52.34
N LEU A 8 -17.03 -50.72 52.85
CA LEU A 8 -17.02 -49.45 52.13
C LEU A 8 -15.69 -49.32 51.32
N VAL A 9 -15.78 -49.40 50.00
CA VAL A 9 -14.65 -49.11 49.10
C VAL A 9 -14.64 -47.61 48.81
N ALA A 10 -13.68 -46.88 49.35
CA ALA A 10 -13.43 -45.47 49.04
C ALA A 10 -12.67 -45.38 47.71
N LEU A 11 -13.35 -44.91 46.68
CA LEU A 11 -12.79 -44.61 45.36
C LEU A 11 -12.11 -43.23 45.44
N ALA A 12 -10.78 -43.17 45.56
CA ALA A 12 -10.01 -41.95 45.47
C ALA A 12 -9.95 -41.52 43.98
N ALA A 13 -10.72 -40.49 43.61
CA ALA A 13 -10.61 -39.83 42.32
C ALA A 13 -9.31 -39.00 42.32
N ALA A 14 -8.27 -39.50 41.67
CA ALA A 14 -7.09 -38.73 41.34
C ALA A 14 -7.44 -37.73 40.27
N SER A 15 -7.64 -36.47 40.61
CA SER A 15 -7.73 -35.33 39.69
C SER A 15 -6.36 -35.14 39.06
N LEU A 16 -6.16 -35.68 37.86
CA LEU A 16 -5.06 -35.30 36.99
C LEU A 16 -5.30 -33.85 36.54
N SER A 17 -4.72 -32.92 37.27
CA SER A 17 -4.48 -31.57 36.78
C SER A 17 -3.53 -31.70 35.59
N ALA A 18 -4.06 -31.77 34.39
CA ALA A 18 -3.29 -31.55 33.17
C ALA A 18 -2.77 -30.12 33.28
N CYS A 19 -1.51 -29.97 33.69
CA CYS A 19 -0.74 -28.75 33.40
C CYS A 19 -0.72 -28.61 31.90
N GLY A 20 -1.63 -27.79 31.37
CA GLY A 20 -1.54 -27.34 30.01
C GLY A 20 -0.17 -26.71 29.85
N ILE A 21 0.66 -27.31 29.02
CA ILE A 21 1.84 -26.63 28.47
C ILE A 21 1.24 -25.39 27.82
N GLY A 22 1.41 -24.23 28.46
CA GLY A 22 0.90 -22.96 27.96
C GLY A 22 1.42 -22.78 26.54
N SER A 23 0.53 -22.85 25.55
CA SER A 23 0.89 -22.46 24.19
C SER A 23 1.43 -21.03 24.27
N ALA A 24 2.61 -20.81 23.68
CA ALA A 24 3.17 -19.46 23.59
C ALA A 24 2.09 -18.49 23.11
N PRO A 25 2.01 -17.28 23.65
CA PRO A 25 0.99 -16.31 23.28
C PRO A 25 1.03 -16.08 21.76
N THR A 26 -0.14 -16.04 21.12
CA THR A 26 -0.28 -15.82 19.69
C THR A 26 -1.25 -14.67 19.43
N ALA A 27 -1.06 -13.96 18.29
CA ALA A 27 -2.05 -13.04 17.78
C ALA A 27 -2.51 -13.49 16.40
N GLU A 28 -3.82 -13.48 16.20
CA GLU A 28 -4.45 -13.82 14.92
C GLU A 28 -4.60 -12.58 14.04
N ILE A 29 -4.07 -12.64 12.83
CA ILE A 29 -4.09 -11.55 11.85
C ILE A 29 -4.74 -12.05 10.57
N ASP A 30 -5.86 -11.45 10.19
CA ASP A 30 -6.47 -11.64 8.89
C ASP A 30 -6.08 -10.48 7.96
N VAL A 31 -5.58 -10.78 6.77
CA VAL A 31 -5.31 -9.79 5.73
C VAL A 31 -6.34 -9.97 4.61
N ILE A 32 -6.92 -8.88 4.13
CA ILE A 32 -7.87 -8.97 3.02
C ILE A 32 -7.12 -9.32 1.74
N GLY A 33 -7.44 -10.48 1.16
CA GLY A 33 -6.74 -11.02 -0.01
C GLY A 33 -7.14 -12.45 -0.33
N ALA A 34 -6.30 -13.12 -1.12
CA ALA A 34 -6.44 -14.52 -1.50
C ALA A 34 -5.57 -15.43 -0.61
N PRO A 35 -5.97 -16.69 -0.35
CA PRO A 35 -5.25 -17.57 0.58
C PRO A 35 -3.77 -17.83 0.27
N GLY A 36 -3.33 -17.67 -0.99
CA GLY A 36 -1.93 -17.81 -1.41
C GLY A 36 -1.05 -16.59 -1.17
N ASP A 37 -1.65 -15.44 -0.97
CA ASP A 37 -0.97 -14.13 -0.89
C ASP A 37 0.19 -14.07 0.13
N PRO A 38 0.09 -14.66 1.34
CA PRO A 38 1.21 -14.63 2.29
C PRO A 38 2.49 -15.34 1.82
N PHE A 39 2.38 -16.17 0.77
CA PHE A 39 3.48 -17.01 0.27
C PHE A 39 3.93 -16.60 -1.14
N GLU A 40 3.58 -15.40 -1.56
CA GLU A 40 3.99 -14.87 -2.85
C GLU A 40 5.51 -14.73 -2.95
N ALA A 41 6.05 -15.18 -4.10
CA ALA A 41 7.42 -14.92 -4.49
C ALA A 41 7.48 -13.81 -5.53
N GLY A 42 8.65 -13.18 -5.68
CA GLY A 42 8.86 -12.12 -6.67
C GLY A 42 8.53 -10.73 -6.14
N VAL A 43 8.21 -9.80 -7.05
CA VAL A 43 8.12 -8.36 -6.76
C VAL A 43 6.71 -7.76 -6.94
N ARG A 44 5.75 -8.53 -7.43
CA ARG A 44 4.35 -8.10 -7.52
C ARG A 44 3.60 -8.72 -6.34
N LEU A 45 3.77 -8.10 -5.19
CA LEU A 45 3.25 -8.59 -3.92
C LEU A 45 1.87 -8.01 -3.63
N SER A 46 0.96 -8.86 -3.16
CA SER A 46 -0.27 -8.44 -2.48
C SER A 46 0.06 -7.78 -1.13
N THR A 47 -0.93 -7.22 -0.45
CA THR A 47 -0.73 -6.65 0.89
C THR A 47 -0.18 -7.69 1.86
N ALA A 48 -0.70 -8.93 1.86
CA ALA A 48 -0.20 -9.99 2.72
C ALA A 48 1.23 -10.40 2.35
N GLY A 49 1.54 -10.49 1.06
CA GLY A 49 2.89 -10.76 0.57
C GLY A 49 3.90 -9.69 0.98
N GLN A 50 3.52 -8.41 0.91
CA GLN A 50 4.37 -7.29 1.35
C GLN A 50 4.65 -7.35 2.86
N LEU A 51 3.64 -7.61 3.68
CA LEU A 51 3.78 -7.74 5.14
C LEU A 51 4.71 -8.89 5.51
N VAL A 52 4.50 -10.06 4.93
CA VAL A 52 5.35 -11.23 5.19
C VAL A 52 6.77 -11.00 4.67
N ARG A 53 6.93 -10.42 3.47
CA ARG A 53 8.24 -10.10 2.91
C ARG A 53 9.02 -9.16 3.81
N ALA A 54 8.43 -8.06 4.27
CA ALA A 54 9.10 -7.11 5.16
C ALA A 54 9.47 -7.73 6.51
N ALA A 55 8.69 -8.68 7.02
CA ALA A 55 8.98 -9.38 8.27
C ALA A 55 10.10 -10.43 8.13
N THR A 56 10.28 -11.02 6.94
CA THR A 56 11.20 -12.15 6.71
C THR A 56 12.44 -11.80 5.90
N ALA A 57 12.44 -10.65 5.23
CA ALA A 57 13.53 -10.18 4.38
C ALA A 57 13.66 -8.65 4.51
N GLU A 58 14.49 -8.22 5.44
CA GLU A 58 14.76 -6.80 5.60
C GLU A 58 15.46 -6.19 4.38
N GLY A 59 15.10 -4.93 4.08
CA GLY A 59 15.89 -4.07 3.19
C GLY A 59 17.12 -3.48 3.87
N LEU A 60 17.80 -2.56 3.22
CA LEU A 60 18.84 -1.75 3.87
C LEU A 60 18.25 -0.97 5.05
N VAL A 61 17.05 -0.44 4.86
CA VAL A 61 16.23 0.26 5.86
C VAL A 61 14.83 -0.33 5.83
N GLY A 62 14.06 -0.10 6.89
CA GLY A 62 12.68 -0.54 7.02
C GLY A 62 11.75 0.61 7.42
N LEU A 63 10.49 0.27 7.72
CA LEU A 63 9.50 1.21 8.23
C LEU A 63 9.05 0.81 9.63
N ASP A 64 8.86 1.80 10.51
CA ASP A 64 8.21 1.59 11.80
C ASP A 64 6.68 1.67 11.71
N GLU A 65 5.99 1.52 12.84
CA GLU A 65 4.53 1.57 12.92
C GLU A 65 3.95 2.97 12.59
N GLN A 66 4.76 4.03 12.62
CA GLN A 66 4.39 5.37 12.16
C GLN A 66 4.65 5.59 10.66
N GLY A 67 5.23 4.63 9.97
CA GLY A 67 5.63 4.75 8.56
C GLY A 67 6.93 5.55 8.36
N ARG A 68 7.73 5.73 9.42
CA ARG A 68 9.04 6.40 9.35
C ARG A 68 10.12 5.38 9.01
N VAL A 69 11.15 5.86 8.30
CA VAL A 69 12.31 5.03 7.97
C VAL A 69 13.15 4.76 9.21
N ILE A 70 13.43 3.49 9.45
CA ILE A 70 14.28 3.00 10.53
C ILE A 70 15.45 2.15 10.00
N PRO A 71 16.53 2.00 10.77
CA PRO A 71 17.60 1.05 10.48
C PRO A 71 17.06 -0.38 10.34
N ALA A 72 17.66 -1.15 9.41
CA ALA A 72 17.38 -2.57 9.22
C ALA A 72 18.70 -3.33 9.00
N VAL A 73 19.00 -3.82 7.79
CA VAL A 73 20.33 -4.41 7.51
C VAL A 73 21.44 -3.37 7.65
N ALA A 74 21.17 -2.10 7.33
CA ALA A 74 22.07 -0.99 7.66
C ALA A 74 21.71 -0.42 9.05
N ASP A 75 22.71 -0.31 9.93
CA ASP A 75 22.57 0.29 11.26
C ASP A 75 22.58 1.82 11.21
N ARG A 76 23.22 2.41 10.22
CA ARG A 76 23.29 3.86 9.97
C ARG A 76 23.70 4.18 8.56
N TRP A 77 23.49 5.43 8.16
CA TRP A 77 23.87 5.95 6.84
C TRP A 77 24.27 7.41 6.91
N ILE A 78 25.00 7.84 5.89
CA ILE A 78 25.40 9.23 5.65
C ILE A 78 24.97 9.58 4.24
N VAL A 79 24.45 10.80 4.06
CA VAL A 79 24.14 11.37 2.74
C VAL A 79 25.15 12.49 2.50
N THR A 80 25.76 12.53 1.32
CA THR A 80 26.67 13.60 0.94
C THR A 80 25.93 14.93 0.76
N ASP A 81 26.61 16.05 0.92
CA ASP A 81 26.00 17.40 0.90
C ASP A 81 25.29 17.70 -0.43
N ASP A 82 25.77 17.11 -1.54
CA ASP A 82 25.15 17.20 -2.86
C ASP A 82 23.95 16.26 -3.05
N GLY A 83 23.67 15.39 -2.07
CA GLY A 83 22.59 14.39 -2.13
C GLY A 83 22.79 13.28 -3.17
N LEU A 84 24.01 13.13 -3.73
CA LEU A 84 24.30 12.18 -4.80
C LEU A 84 24.89 10.86 -4.32
N SER A 85 25.28 10.75 -3.05
CA SER A 85 25.80 9.50 -2.48
C SER A 85 25.17 9.20 -1.14
N TYR A 86 24.69 7.96 -0.99
CA TYR A 86 24.20 7.39 0.25
C TYR A 86 25.14 6.28 0.69
N ILE A 87 25.81 6.45 1.83
CA ILE A 87 26.80 5.52 2.35
C ILE A 87 26.23 4.82 3.56
N PHE A 88 25.96 3.51 3.44
CA PHE A 88 25.36 2.68 4.46
C PHE A 88 26.42 1.86 5.19
N ARG A 89 26.35 1.86 6.52
CA ARG A 89 27.09 0.92 7.37
C ARG A 89 26.17 -0.25 7.70
N LEU A 90 26.53 -1.47 7.31
CA LEU A 90 25.75 -2.66 7.60
C LEU A 90 26.05 -3.14 9.03
N ARG A 91 25.00 -3.61 9.74
CA ARG A 91 25.13 -4.23 11.06
C ARG A 91 25.98 -5.49 11.02
N ASP A 92 26.48 -5.93 12.16
CA ASP A 92 27.09 -7.24 12.32
C ASP A 92 25.99 -8.31 12.35
N GLY A 93 26.06 -9.26 11.46
CA GLY A 93 25.02 -10.28 11.35
C GLY A 93 25.35 -11.29 10.25
N SER A 94 24.51 -12.30 10.15
CA SER A 94 24.65 -13.38 9.17
C SER A 94 23.38 -13.55 8.36
N TRP A 95 23.55 -13.98 7.14
CA TRP A 95 22.50 -14.52 6.30
C TRP A 95 21.94 -15.81 6.93
N PRO A 96 20.75 -16.27 6.52
CA PRO A 96 20.16 -17.52 7.03
C PRO A 96 21.03 -18.77 6.84
N ASP A 97 21.93 -18.76 5.83
CA ASP A 97 22.91 -19.82 5.56
C ASP A 97 24.13 -19.76 6.51
N GLY A 98 24.19 -18.78 7.41
CA GLY A 98 25.31 -18.56 8.35
C GLY A 98 26.46 -17.73 7.78
N ALA A 99 26.46 -17.36 6.50
CA ALA A 99 27.47 -16.49 5.91
C ALA A 99 27.33 -15.04 6.45
N ALA A 100 28.46 -14.40 6.73
CA ALA A 100 28.45 -13.03 7.25
C ALA A 100 27.84 -12.03 6.22
N ILE A 101 27.05 -11.08 6.71
CA ILE A 101 26.58 -9.94 5.90
C ILE A 101 27.77 -9.03 5.62
N SER A 102 28.09 -8.84 4.35
CA SER A 102 29.18 -7.96 3.87
C SER A 102 28.64 -6.95 2.87
N GLY A 103 29.43 -5.88 2.61
CA GLY A 103 29.09 -4.92 1.56
C GLY A 103 28.89 -5.60 0.20
N GLN A 104 29.69 -6.64 -0.11
CA GLN A 104 29.58 -7.39 -1.36
C GLN A 104 28.28 -8.18 -1.45
N SER A 105 27.94 -8.97 -0.43
CA SER A 105 26.71 -9.79 -0.44
C SER A 105 25.44 -8.92 -0.43
N ALA A 106 25.43 -7.82 0.31
CA ALA A 106 24.31 -6.86 0.32
C ALA A 106 24.17 -6.14 -1.03
N ARG A 107 25.30 -5.77 -1.68
CA ARG A 107 25.28 -5.20 -3.04
C ARG A 107 24.64 -6.16 -4.05
N GLU A 108 25.04 -7.40 -4.03
CA GLU A 108 24.49 -8.42 -4.93
C GLU A 108 22.98 -8.60 -4.72
N ALA A 109 22.53 -8.74 -3.47
CA ALA A 109 21.13 -8.88 -3.13
C ALA A 109 20.30 -7.63 -3.55
N LEU A 110 20.80 -6.42 -3.27
CA LEU A 110 20.12 -5.19 -3.64
C LEU A 110 20.01 -5.01 -5.17
N ARG A 111 21.09 -5.31 -5.90
CA ARG A 111 21.06 -5.24 -7.39
C ARG A 111 20.06 -6.21 -7.99
N LEU A 112 19.94 -7.42 -7.43
CA LEU A 112 18.93 -8.40 -7.84
C LEU A 112 17.51 -7.89 -7.53
N ALA A 113 17.28 -7.29 -6.36
CA ALA A 113 16.00 -6.72 -6.00
C ALA A 113 15.60 -5.55 -6.94
N ILE A 114 16.52 -4.61 -7.21
CA ILE A 114 16.32 -3.51 -8.16
C ILE A 114 16.02 -4.04 -9.58
N ALA A 115 16.78 -5.02 -10.06
CA ALA A 115 16.53 -5.62 -11.36
C ALA A 115 15.16 -6.34 -11.41
N GLY A 116 14.75 -6.95 -10.30
CA GLY A 116 13.47 -7.64 -10.17
C GLY A 116 12.25 -6.74 -10.35
N VAL A 117 12.32 -5.46 -9.97
CA VAL A 117 11.21 -4.52 -10.11
C VAL A 117 11.08 -3.90 -11.50
N ALA A 118 11.89 -4.31 -12.48
CA ALA A 118 11.82 -3.83 -13.85
C ALA A 118 10.38 -3.90 -14.41
N GLY A 119 9.98 -2.88 -15.17
CA GLY A 119 8.63 -2.79 -15.74
C GLY A 119 7.52 -2.46 -14.72
N THR A 120 7.88 -2.01 -13.52
CA THR A 120 6.97 -1.45 -12.52
C THR A 120 7.23 0.05 -12.35
N SER A 121 6.28 0.77 -11.74
CA SER A 121 6.47 2.18 -11.38
C SER A 121 7.60 2.39 -10.37
N LEU A 122 7.88 1.39 -9.51
CA LEU A 122 9.00 1.45 -8.58
C LEU A 122 10.36 1.49 -9.32
N ALA A 123 10.47 0.82 -10.47
CA ALA A 123 11.67 0.93 -11.30
C ALA A 123 11.91 2.36 -11.81
N LEU A 124 10.84 3.09 -12.13
CA LEU A 124 10.95 4.51 -12.51
C LEU A 124 11.38 5.37 -11.33
N ASP A 125 10.84 5.09 -10.13
CA ASP A 125 11.24 5.79 -8.89
C ASP A 125 12.74 5.58 -8.59
N LEU A 126 13.27 4.38 -8.87
CA LEU A 126 14.67 4.00 -8.65
C LEU A 126 15.61 4.35 -9.83
N ALA A 127 15.09 4.89 -10.93
CA ALA A 127 15.87 5.16 -12.13
C ALA A 127 17.05 6.13 -11.93
N ALA A 128 17.00 6.96 -10.88
CA ALA A 128 18.11 7.84 -10.52
C ALA A 128 19.33 7.12 -9.94
N ILE A 129 19.22 5.84 -9.54
CA ILE A 129 20.37 5.06 -9.06
C ILE A 129 21.32 4.81 -10.23
N ASP A 130 22.53 5.33 -10.09
CA ASP A 130 23.61 5.16 -11.07
C ASP A 130 24.39 3.87 -10.82
N ASP A 131 24.82 3.67 -9.56
CA ASP A 131 25.59 2.48 -9.19
C ASP A 131 25.37 2.11 -7.71
N VAL A 132 25.56 0.84 -7.42
CA VAL A 132 25.60 0.27 -6.07
C VAL A 132 26.97 -0.36 -5.88
N ARG A 133 27.77 0.13 -4.94
CA ARG A 133 29.16 -0.26 -4.71
C ARG A 133 29.37 -0.87 -3.33
N ALA A 134 30.04 -2.00 -3.30
CA ALA A 134 30.59 -2.50 -2.05
C ALA A 134 31.92 -1.79 -1.78
N MET A 135 32.00 -1.16 -0.62
CA MET A 135 33.23 -0.58 -0.09
C MET A 135 33.93 -1.57 0.85
N ALA A 136 34.95 -1.14 1.56
CA ALA A 136 35.66 -2.01 2.50
C ALA A 136 34.76 -2.55 3.61
N GLY A 137 34.84 -3.85 3.87
CA GLY A 137 34.14 -4.51 4.97
C GLY A 137 32.62 -4.51 4.80
N ARG A 138 31.90 -3.86 5.72
CA ARG A 138 30.44 -3.78 5.80
C ARG A 138 29.91 -2.42 5.37
N VAL A 139 30.47 -1.82 4.33
CA VAL A 139 30.03 -0.53 3.81
C VAL A 139 29.51 -0.68 2.40
N LEU A 140 28.33 -0.10 2.14
CA LEU A 140 27.68 -0.05 0.84
C LEU A 140 27.45 1.41 0.45
N GLU A 141 27.79 1.79 -0.76
CA GLU A 141 27.50 3.09 -1.35
C GLU A 141 26.46 2.96 -2.46
N ILE A 142 25.42 3.79 -2.43
CA ILE A 142 24.48 3.97 -3.56
C ILE A 142 24.75 5.35 -4.13
N ARG A 143 25.14 5.41 -5.40
CA ARG A 143 25.36 6.65 -6.15
C ARG A 143 24.17 6.97 -7.03
N LEU A 144 23.81 8.24 -7.09
CA LEU A 144 22.68 8.76 -7.84
C LEU A 144 23.16 9.69 -8.96
N ARG A 145 22.42 9.74 -10.06
CA ARG A 145 22.59 10.72 -11.13
C ARG A 145 22.03 12.09 -10.78
N ARG A 146 21.04 12.14 -9.90
CA ARG A 146 20.41 13.34 -9.36
C ARG A 146 19.99 13.12 -7.90
N PRO A 147 19.84 14.16 -7.10
CA PRO A 147 19.33 14.02 -5.74
C PRO A 147 17.93 13.43 -5.71
N VAL A 148 17.72 12.45 -4.83
CA VAL A 148 16.40 11.84 -4.54
C VAL A 148 16.18 11.89 -3.04
N PRO A 149 15.54 12.96 -2.51
CA PRO A 149 15.36 13.12 -1.07
C PRO A 149 14.60 11.97 -0.39
N ASP A 150 13.73 11.29 -1.13
CA ASP A 150 12.91 10.18 -0.61
C ASP A 150 13.52 8.79 -0.89
N LEU A 151 14.83 8.71 -1.22
CA LEU A 151 15.48 7.43 -1.53
C LEU A 151 15.34 6.41 -0.40
N LEU A 152 15.41 6.84 0.84
CA LEU A 152 15.28 5.94 1.99
C LEU A 152 13.88 5.31 2.07
N GLN A 153 12.82 6.06 1.79
CA GLN A 153 11.45 5.55 1.70
C GLN A 153 11.30 4.52 0.58
N LEU A 154 11.99 4.74 -0.55
CA LEU A 154 12.03 3.79 -1.65
C LEU A 154 12.78 2.51 -1.26
N LEU A 155 13.93 2.64 -0.59
CA LEU A 155 14.71 1.49 -0.12
C LEU A 155 14.04 0.68 1.00
N ALA A 156 13.06 1.28 1.70
CA ALA A 156 12.26 0.61 2.72
C ALA A 156 11.09 -0.20 2.15
N GLN A 157 10.88 -0.19 0.82
CA GLN A 157 9.78 -0.96 0.22
C GLN A 157 10.03 -2.47 0.33
N PRO A 158 9.01 -3.27 0.67
CA PRO A 158 9.14 -4.72 0.83
C PRO A 158 9.71 -5.45 -0.41
N GLU A 159 9.46 -4.91 -1.60
CA GLU A 159 9.98 -5.41 -2.87
C GLU A 159 11.52 -5.35 -2.94
N LEU A 160 12.14 -4.46 -2.16
CA LEU A 160 13.60 -4.30 -2.06
C LEU A 160 14.21 -5.03 -0.86
N GLY A 161 13.46 -5.90 -0.21
CA GLY A 161 13.99 -6.81 0.80
C GLY A 161 15.16 -7.62 0.24
N LEU A 162 16.24 -7.69 1.01
CA LEU A 162 17.48 -8.36 0.59
C LEU A 162 17.33 -9.88 0.73
N LEU A 163 17.44 -10.58 -0.37
CA LEU A 163 17.37 -12.03 -0.43
C LEU A 163 18.70 -12.62 -0.89
N ARG A 164 19.10 -13.72 -0.24
CA ARG A 164 20.18 -14.58 -0.68
C ARG A 164 19.63 -15.97 -0.91
N ASP A 165 19.78 -16.50 -2.12
CA ASP A 165 19.20 -17.79 -2.53
C ASP A 165 17.69 -17.89 -2.26
N GLY A 166 16.97 -16.76 -2.41
CA GLY A 166 15.53 -16.66 -2.19
C GLY A 166 15.10 -16.56 -0.72
N VAL A 167 16.03 -16.52 0.24
CA VAL A 167 15.77 -16.45 1.68
C VAL A 167 16.30 -15.13 2.24
N GLY A 168 15.47 -14.45 3.06
CA GLY A 168 15.83 -13.20 3.72
C GLY A 168 16.22 -13.38 5.17
N GLY A 169 17.05 -12.46 5.68
CA GLY A 169 17.49 -12.38 7.08
C GLY A 169 16.65 -11.36 7.88
N GLY A 170 15.33 -11.45 7.83
CA GLY A 170 14.45 -10.50 8.52
C GLY A 170 14.27 -10.82 10.00
N PRO A 171 13.52 -9.95 10.73
CA PRO A 171 13.31 -10.05 12.17
C PRO A 171 12.38 -11.19 12.58
N MET A 172 11.74 -11.87 11.63
CA MET A 172 10.85 -13.00 11.92
C MET A 172 11.16 -14.21 11.04
N THR A 173 10.97 -15.40 11.58
CA THR A 173 10.94 -16.63 10.79
C THR A 173 9.55 -16.89 10.28
N LEU A 174 9.43 -17.51 9.10
CA LEU A 174 8.16 -17.94 8.50
C LEU A 174 8.08 -19.46 8.50
N ARG A 175 6.98 -20.00 9.02
CA ARG A 175 6.58 -21.39 8.85
C ARG A 175 5.18 -21.47 8.26
N ARG A 176 5.04 -22.21 7.20
CA ARG A 176 3.72 -22.45 6.59
C ARG A 176 2.97 -23.57 7.34
N SER A 177 1.70 -23.33 7.68
CA SER A 177 0.79 -24.30 8.28
C SER A 177 -0.53 -24.27 7.51
N GLY A 178 -0.66 -25.12 6.49
CA GLY A 178 -1.78 -25.06 5.55
C GLY A 178 -1.82 -23.75 4.77
N GLN A 179 -2.85 -22.95 5.03
CA GLN A 179 -3.03 -21.60 4.44
C GLN A 179 -2.55 -20.47 5.37
N GLN A 180 -2.05 -20.81 6.56
CA GLN A 180 -1.58 -19.84 7.53
C GLN A 180 -0.06 -19.68 7.46
N ALA A 181 0.39 -18.44 7.57
CA ALA A 181 1.77 -18.06 7.80
C ALA A 181 1.99 -17.87 9.31
N VAL A 182 2.76 -18.76 9.93
CA VAL A 182 3.16 -18.63 11.33
C VAL A 182 4.49 -17.88 11.35
N LEU A 183 4.47 -16.67 11.91
CA LEU A 183 5.61 -15.77 12.00
C LEU A 183 6.09 -15.71 13.45
N THR A 184 7.34 -16.03 13.67
CA THR A 184 7.92 -16.06 15.02
C THR A 184 9.09 -15.07 15.06
N PRO A 185 9.11 -14.13 16.04
CA PRO A 185 10.20 -13.18 16.21
C PRO A 185 11.54 -13.87 16.41
N ILE A 186 12.59 -13.32 15.81
CA ILE A 186 13.97 -13.74 16.03
C ILE A 186 14.59 -12.84 17.10
N ALA A 187 15.25 -13.44 18.10
CA ALA A 187 15.92 -12.68 19.12
C ALA A 187 16.94 -11.68 18.53
N PRO A 188 16.93 -10.40 18.93
CA PRO A 188 17.81 -9.36 18.37
C PRO A 188 19.29 -9.73 18.35
N GLY A 189 19.78 -10.43 19.39
CA GLY A 189 21.16 -10.92 19.44
C GLY A 189 21.55 -11.84 18.30
N ARG A 190 20.60 -12.63 17.74
CA ARG A 190 20.84 -13.46 16.56
C ARG A 190 20.93 -12.65 15.27
N LEU A 191 20.41 -11.42 15.30
CA LEU A 191 20.50 -10.48 14.19
C LEU A 191 21.67 -9.50 14.33
N GLY A 192 22.53 -9.68 15.35
CA GLY A 192 23.63 -8.76 15.63
C GLY A 192 23.19 -7.44 16.28
N LEU A 193 22.02 -7.42 16.89
CA LEU A 193 21.45 -6.24 17.56
C LEU A 193 21.49 -6.40 19.09
N PRO A 194 21.55 -5.31 19.87
CA PRO A 194 21.37 -5.36 21.31
C PRO A 194 20.06 -6.03 21.69
N GLN A 195 20.09 -6.92 22.68
CA GLN A 195 18.91 -7.65 23.14
C GLN A 195 18.60 -7.26 24.58
N PRO A 196 17.37 -6.77 24.88
CA PRO A 196 16.90 -6.58 26.25
C PRO A 196 16.84 -7.92 27.00
N ASP A 197 17.09 -7.90 28.32
CA ASP A 197 17.10 -9.11 29.14
C ASP A 197 15.73 -9.79 29.25
N ASP A 198 14.65 -8.98 29.22
CA ASP A 198 13.24 -9.37 29.26
C ASP A 198 12.61 -9.62 27.89
N TRP A 199 13.40 -9.58 26.82
CA TRP A 199 12.89 -9.68 25.44
C TRP A 199 11.93 -10.86 25.21
N ASN A 200 12.25 -12.02 25.77
CA ASN A 200 11.44 -13.23 25.59
C ASN A 200 10.04 -13.14 26.23
N GLU A 201 9.88 -12.35 27.29
CA GLU A 201 8.62 -12.21 28.03
C GLU A 201 7.61 -11.35 27.27
N GLY A 202 8.11 -10.43 26.46
CA GLY A 202 7.30 -9.50 25.67
C GLY A 202 6.98 -9.97 24.26
N GLN A 203 7.22 -11.24 23.86
CA GLN A 203 7.05 -11.69 22.49
C GLN A 203 5.94 -12.72 22.33
N ARG A 204 5.24 -12.64 21.19
CA ARG A 204 4.27 -13.63 20.73
C ARG A 204 4.47 -13.96 19.26
N SER A 205 4.07 -15.17 18.85
CA SER A 205 3.98 -15.52 17.44
C SER A 205 2.74 -14.90 16.79
N LEU A 206 2.82 -14.59 15.50
CA LEU A 206 1.71 -14.12 14.71
C LEU A 206 1.22 -15.26 13.80
N ILE A 207 -0.09 -15.46 13.76
CA ILE A 207 -0.75 -16.39 12.85
C ILE A 207 -1.47 -15.52 11.81
N LEU A 208 -0.89 -15.42 10.62
CA LEU A 208 -1.41 -14.59 9.55
C LEU A 208 -2.04 -15.44 8.46
N GLN A 209 -3.24 -15.08 8.02
CA GLN A 209 -3.88 -15.66 6.85
C GLN A 209 -4.49 -14.57 5.97
N ALA A 210 -4.60 -14.84 4.67
CA ALA A 210 -5.30 -13.95 3.77
C ALA A 210 -6.69 -14.51 3.44
N LEU A 211 -7.72 -13.66 3.55
CA LEU A 211 -9.12 -14.02 3.40
C LEU A 211 -9.90 -12.94 2.64
N PRO A 212 -10.99 -13.31 1.93
CA PRO A 212 -11.95 -12.32 1.43
C PRO A 212 -12.49 -11.44 2.55
N ALA A 213 -12.74 -10.17 2.27
CA ALA A 213 -13.13 -9.15 3.26
C ALA A 213 -14.31 -9.56 4.15
N HIS A 214 -15.37 -10.16 3.56
CA HIS A 214 -16.54 -10.58 4.33
C HIS A 214 -16.22 -11.68 5.36
N LEU A 215 -15.26 -12.57 5.08
CA LEU A 215 -14.81 -13.58 6.04
C LEU A 215 -13.92 -12.95 7.12
N ALA A 216 -12.97 -12.09 6.74
CA ALA A 216 -12.09 -11.41 7.70
C ALA A 216 -12.89 -10.56 8.71
N THR A 217 -13.85 -9.77 8.22
CA THR A 217 -14.71 -8.93 9.09
C THR A 217 -15.65 -9.78 9.96
N SER A 218 -16.19 -10.90 9.47
CA SER A 218 -16.99 -11.84 10.28
C SER A 218 -16.15 -12.48 11.39
N ARG A 219 -14.93 -12.97 11.07
CA ARG A 219 -14.01 -13.53 12.06
C ARG A 219 -13.63 -12.52 13.14
N PHE A 220 -13.45 -11.25 12.75
CA PHE A 220 -13.21 -10.18 13.71
C PHE A 220 -14.43 -9.97 14.61
N SER A 221 -15.64 -9.93 14.07
CA SER A 221 -16.89 -9.84 14.86
C SER A 221 -17.03 -11.00 15.85
N ASP A 222 -16.71 -12.22 15.41
CA ASP A 222 -16.77 -13.44 16.22
C ASP A 222 -15.66 -13.57 17.28
N GLY A 223 -14.69 -12.66 17.33
CA GLY A 223 -13.57 -12.75 18.26
C GLY A 223 -12.46 -13.72 17.86
N LYS A 224 -12.46 -14.20 16.60
CA LYS A 224 -11.51 -15.20 16.08
C LYS A 224 -10.25 -14.60 15.47
N THR A 225 -10.19 -13.29 15.32
CA THR A 225 -9.00 -12.56 14.88
C THR A 225 -8.83 -11.29 15.72
N ASP A 226 -7.60 -10.85 15.90
CA ASP A 226 -7.23 -9.66 16.66
C ASP A 226 -7.15 -8.43 15.78
N ILE A 227 -6.72 -8.62 14.54
CA ILE A 227 -6.49 -7.55 13.57
C ILE A 227 -6.99 -7.98 12.19
N VAL A 228 -7.64 -7.06 11.46
CA VAL A 228 -7.86 -7.16 10.02
C VAL A 228 -7.08 -6.06 9.34
N LEU A 229 -6.20 -6.40 8.40
CA LEU A 229 -5.37 -5.48 7.62
C LEU A 229 -5.75 -5.50 6.13
N GLY A 230 -5.29 -4.50 5.39
CA GLY A 230 -5.42 -4.46 3.93
C GLY A 230 -6.79 -4.01 3.42
N GLY A 231 -7.60 -3.40 4.29
CA GLY A 231 -8.91 -2.88 3.91
C GLY A 231 -8.82 -1.71 2.92
N ARG A 232 -9.73 -1.73 1.94
CA ARG A 232 -9.82 -0.69 0.89
C ARG A 232 -11.25 -0.14 0.82
N PHE A 233 -11.46 0.91 0.01
CA PHE A 233 -12.77 1.52 -0.18
C PHE A 233 -13.87 0.50 -0.56
N ALA A 234 -13.53 -0.51 -1.36
CA ALA A 234 -14.49 -1.51 -1.85
C ALA A 234 -15.19 -2.28 -0.73
N ASP A 235 -14.48 -2.55 0.35
CA ASP A 235 -14.95 -3.35 1.48
C ASP A 235 -15.26 -2.52 2.73
N LEU A 236 -15.10 -1.21 2.67
CA LEU A 236 -15.29 -0.31 3.81
C LEU A 236 -16.66 -0.45 4.50
N PRO A 237 -17.80 -0.59 3.78
CA PRO A 237 -19.09 -0.77 4.45
C PRO A 237 -19.17 -2.03 5.33
N LEU A 238 -18.41 -3.09 5.01
CA LEU A 238 -18.32 -4.29 5.87
C LEU A 238 -17.63 -3.97 7.21
N ALA A 239 -16.55 -3.19 7.16
CA ALA A 239 -15.86 -2.76 8.36
C ALA A 239 -16.70 -1.80 9.21
N GLN A 240 -17.42 -0.89 8.57
CA GLN A 240 -18.33 0.05 9.25
C GLN A 240 -19.47 -0.68 9.99
N ALA A 241 -20.01 -1.74 9.41
CA ALA A 241 -21.02 -2.56 10.04
C ALA A 241 -20.50 -3.22 11.33
N VAL A 242 -19.27 -3.73 11.34
CA VAL A 242 -18.62 -4.29 12.53
C VAL A 242 -18.30 -3.21 13.56
N ALA A 243 -17.79 -2.04 13.12
CA ALA A 243 -17.43 -0.94 14.01
C ALA A 243 -18.63 -0.30 14.71
N GLY A 244 -19.82 -0.35 14.11
CA GLY A 244 -21.07 0.10 14.73
C GLY A 244 -21.51 -0.76 15.94
N LEU A 245 -20.99 -1.98 16.05
CA LEU A 245 -21.30 -2.92 17.14
C LEU A 245 -20.29 -2.91 18.31
N ALA A 246 -19.14 -2.21 18.16
CA ALA A 246 -18.03 -2.25 19.12
C ALA A 246 -17.40 -0.87 19.33
N ARG A 247 -16.56 -0.74 20.41
CA ARG A 247 -15.83 0.49 20.73
C ARG A 247 -14.74 0.76 19.70
N ARG A 248 -15.07 1.50 18.61
CA ARG A 248 -14.15 2.09 17.62
C ARG A 248 -12.96 1.22 17.13
N PRO A 249 -13.17 -0.04 16.72
CA PRO A 249 -12.06 -0.86 16.22
C PRO A 249 -11.59 -0.41 14.83
N LEU A 250 -12.39 0.35 14.09
CA LEU A 250 -12.06 0.83 12.74
C LEU A 250 -11.04 1.96 12.81
N LYS A 251 -9.90 1.74 12.19
CA LYS A 251 -8.82 2.69 11.99
C LYS A 251 -8.71 3.00 10.51
N VAL A 252 -8.59 4.27 10.16
CA VAL A 252 -8.42 4.73 8.77
C VAL A 252 -7.08 5.44 8.67
N ASP A 253 -6.28 5.08 7.66
CA ASP A 253 -4.98 5.67 7.42
C ASP A 253 -5.10 6.99 6.66
N PRO A 254 -4.37 8.04 7.06
CA PRO A 254 -4.32 9.32 6.34
C PRO A 254 -3.38 9.23 5.12
N ALA A 255 -3.62 8.28 4.22
CA ALA A 255 -2.70 7.92 3.16
C ALA A 255 -2.90 8.79 1.90
N PRO A 256 -1.91 9.58 1.46
CA PRO A 256 -1.92 10.23 0.16
C PRO A 256 -1.74 9.22 -0.97
N GLY A 257 -2.18 9.58 -2.18
CA GLY A 257 -1.98 8.72 -3.35
C GLY A 257 -3.01 8.97 -4.44
N LEU A 258 -3.10 8.05 -5.38
CA LEU A 258 -4.03 8.10 -6.49
C LEU A 258 -5.33 7.34 -6.14
N PHE A 259 -6.45 8.05 -6.21
CA PHE A 259 -7.79 7.48 -6.21
C PHE A 259 -8.59 8.18 -7.30
N GLY A 260 -8.76 7.53 -8.45
CA GLY A 260 -9.37 8.16 -9.61
C GLY A 260 -9.49 7.20 -10.80
N LEU A 261 -10.07 7.68 -11.89
CA LEU A 261 -10.37 6.92 -13.09
C LEU A 261 -9.32 7.15 -14.16
N VAL A 262 -8.76 6.08 -14.71
CA VAL A 262 -7.94 6.11 -15.92
C VAL A 262 -8.80 5.73 -17.11
N VAL A 263 -8.72 6.52 -18.18
CA VAL A 263 -9.25 6.18 -19.49
C VAL A 263 -8.33 5.16 -20.14
N VAL A 264 -8.85 3.98 -20.50
CA VAL A 264 -8.04 2.88 -21.06
C VAL A 264 -8.34 2.59 -22.54
N THR A 265 -9.26 3.35 -23.13
CA THR A 265 -9.67 3.21 -24.54
C THR A 265 -9.69 4.56 -25.24
N THR A 266 -9.58 4.53 -26.56
CA THR A 266 -9.68 5.72 -27.44
C THR A 266 -10.93 5.67 -28.32
N ARG A 267 -12.00 4.96 -27.89
CA ARG A 267 -13.26 4.86 -28.67
C ARG A 267 -14.06 6.17 -28.61
N GLY A 268 -14.58 6.56 -29.77
CA GLY A 268 -15.45 7.72 -29.90
C GLY A 268 -14.80 8.98 -29.31
N TRP A 269 -15.58 9.79 -28.62
CA TRP A 269 -15.12 11.05 -28.02
C TRP A 269 -14.07 10.89 -26.93
N LEU A 270 -13.84 9.68 -26.38
CA LEU A 270 -12.78 9.45 -25.40
C LEU A 270 -11.36 9.68 -25.94
N VAL A 271 -11.16 9.74 -27.25
CA VAL A 271 -9.87 10.09 -27.86
C VAL A 271 -9.47 11.54 -27.59
N VAL A 272 -10.45 12.44 -27.36
CA VAL A 272 -10.25 13.89 -27.29
C VAL A 272 -10.10 14.34 -25.83
N PRO A 273 -8.98 15.00 -25.44
CA PRO A 273 -8.76 15.47 -24.08
C PRO A 273 -9.87 16.38 -23.52
N GLU A 274 -10.36 17.32 -24.33
CA GLU A 274 -11.42 18.27 -23.92
C GLU A 274 -12.77 17.58 -23.68
N CYS A 275 -13.01 16.44 -24.32
CA CYS A 275 -14.21 15.65 -24.09
C CYS A 275 -14.09 14.83 -22.81
N ARG A 276 -12.87 14.33 -22.49
CA ARG A 276 -12.58 13.69 -21.19
C ARG A 276 -12.65 14.72 -20.05
N GLU A 277 -12.21 15.96 -20.27
CA GLU A 277 -12.40 17.05 -19.33
C GLU A 277 -13.87 17.27 -18.99
N ALA A 278 -14.73 17.35 -20.00
CA ALA A 278 -16.17 17.53 -19.81
C ALA A 278 -16.77 16.39 -18.96
N MET A 279 -16.33 15.14 -19.14
CA MET A 279 -16.72 14.02 -18.27
C MET A 279 -16.26 14.27 -16.81
N SER A 280 -15.03 14.74 -16.62
CA SER A 280 -14.50 15.06 -15.28
C SER A 280 -15.25 16.19 -14.59
N MET A 281 -15.72 17.21 -15.34
CA MET A 281 -16.52 18.33 -14.82
C MET A 281 -17.87 17.90 -14.26
N ALA A 282 -18.44 16.80 -14.72
CA ALA A 282 -19.76 16.31 -14.30
C ALA A 282 -19.76 15.71 -12.90
N ILE A 283 -18.60 15.22 -12.42
CA ILE A 283 -18.48 14.44 -11.19
C ILE A 283 -18.57 15.35 -9.96
N ASP A 284 -19.49 15.00 -9.07
CA ASP A 284 -19.63 15.59 -7.72
C ASP A 284 -18.73 14.83 -6.74
N ARG A 285 -17.50 15.33 -6.59
CA ARG A 285 -16.50 14.69 -5.74
C ARG A 285 -16.82 14.79 -4.25
N ASP A 286 -17.51 15.87 -3.85
CA ASP A 286 -17.89 16.08 -2.45
C ASP A 286 -18.95 15.09 -1.99
N ALA A 287 -19.74 14.54 -2.91
CA ALA A 287 -20.73 13.52 -2.62
C ALA A 287 -20.16 12.09 -2.50
N ILE A 288 -18.91 11.85 -2.91
CA ILE A 288 -18.29 10.50 -2.88
C ILE A 288 -18.03 10.05 -1.44
N GLY A 289 -17.46 10.90 -0.59
CA GLY A 289 -17.23 10.58 0.82
C GLY A 289 -18.51 10.15 1.55
N PRO A 290 -19.58 10.97 1.54
CA PRO A 290 -20.88 10.60 2.07
C PRO A 290 -21.46 9.32 1.51
N ALA A 291 -21.33 9.07 0.19
CA ALA A 291 -21.79 7.82 -0.45
C ALA A 291 -21.05 6.58 0.06
N LEU A 292 -19.82 6.73 0.51
CA LEU A 292 -19.01 5.67 1.14
C LEU A 292 -19.13 5.67 2.67
N GLY A 293 -19.99 6.51 3.27
CA GLY A 293 -20.16 6.61 4.71
C GLY A 293 -18.95 7.21 5.43
N LEU A 294 -18.15 8.03 4.75
CA LEU A 294 -16.98 8.69 5.32
C LEU A 294 -17.26 10.17 5.60
N SER A 295 -17.06 10.55 6.87
CA SER A 295 -16.97 11.94 7.27
C SER A 295 -15.53 12.42 7.17
N GLY A 296 -15.30 13.62 6.63
CA GLY A 296 -13.97 14.23 6.54
C GLY A 296 -13.10 13.74 5.37
N TRP A 297 -13.60 12.84 4.52
CA TRP A 297 -12.95 12.54 3.25
C TRP A 297 -13.28 13.64 2.24
N SER A 298 -12.26 14.14 1.55
CA SER A 298 -12.41 15.22 0.56
C SER A 298 -12.04 14.75 -0.83
N GLY A 299 -12.87 15.12 -1.81
CA GLY A 299 -12.56 14.95 -3.21
C GLY A 299 -11.48 15.93 -3.68
N THR A 300 -10.81 15.61 -4.78
CA THR A 300 -9.86 16.52 -5.43
C THR A 300 -9.90 16.38 -6.95
N THR A 301 -9.59 17.46 -7.64
CA THR A 301 -9.36 17.51 -9.09
C THR A 301 -7.87 17.51 -9.43
N LEU A 302 -7.00 17.55 -8.42
CA LEU A 302 -5.55 17.58 -8.58
C LEU A 302 -5.00 16.16 -8.71
N ILE A 303 -3.97 15.98 -9.55
CA ILE A 303 -3.27 14.69 -9.71
C ILE A 303 -2.43 14.38 -8.48
N ALA A 304 -1.74 15.39 -7.96
CA ALA A 304 -0.89 15.31 -6.76
C ALA A 304 -1.25 16.44 -5.80
N PRO A 305 -1.07 16.23 -4.48
CA PRO A 305 -1.21 17.32 -3.53
C PRO A 305 -0.19 18.42 -3.83
N PRO A 306 -0.52 19.69 -3.60
CA PRO A 306 0.43 20.78 -3.74
C PRO A 306 1.57 20.60 -2.70
N PRO A 307 2.78 21.10 -2.99
CA PRO A 307 3.86 21.11 -2.02
C PRO A 307 3.43 21.80 -0.71
N ALA A 308 3.95 21.33 0.42
CA ALA A 308 3.65 21.91 1.72
C ALA A 308 3.86 23.43 1.74
N GLY A 309 2.88 24.18 2.25
CA GLY A 309 2.90 25.63 2.30
C GLY A 309 2.53 26.36 1.01
N THR A 310 2.18 25.63 -0.06
CA THR A 310 1.63 26.21 -1.29
C THR A 310 0.14 25.92 -1.41
N ALA A 311 -0.64 26.90 -1.87
CA ALA A 311 -2.03 26.71 -2.22
C ALA A 311 -2.14 26.40 -3.70
N SER A 312 -2.88 25.35 -4.05
CA SER A 312 -3.29 25.08 -5.42
C SER A 312 -4.82 25.04 -5.45
N ALA A 313 -5.40 25.81 -6.35
CA ALA A 313 -6.85 25.81 -6.50
C ALA A 313 -7.33 24.54 -7.20
N GLU A 314 -8.39 23.94 -6.68
CA GLU A 314 -9.13 22.88 -7.39
C GLU A 314 -9.61 23.40 -8.75
N ARG A 315 -9.61 22.51 -9.76
CA ARG A 315 -10.11 22.89 -11.10
C ARG A 315 -11.59 23.26 -10.99
N TRP A 316 -11.96 24.34 -11.70
CA TRP A 316 -13.34 24.86 -11.74
C TRP A 316 -13.91 25.29 -10.36
N SER A 317 -13.04 25.67 -9.42
CA SER A 317 -13.47 26.16 -8.08
C SER A 317 -14.28 27.46 -8.14
N ASP A 318 -14.21 28.18 -9.26
CA ASP A 318 -15.00 29.38 -9.58
C ASP A 318 -16.44 29.08 -10.05
N ARG A 319 -16.80 27.79 -10.20
CA ARG A 319 -18.08 27.34 -10.77
C ARG A 319 -18.83 26.39 -9.85
N THR A 320 -20.14 26.58 -9.80
CA THR A 320 -21.01 25.60 -9.12
C THR A 320 -21.07 24.29 -9.90
N LEU A 321 -21.48 23.21 -9.23
CA LEU A 321 -21.69 21.90 -9.88
C LEU A 321 -22.69 22.01 -11.05
N ALA A 322 -23.77 22.77 -10.90
CA ALA A 322 -24.77 22.97 -11.94
C ALA A 322 -24.16 23.65 -13.18
N GLN A 323 -23.34 24.69 -12.96
CA GLN A 323 -22.65 25.38 -14.07
C GLN A 323 -21.68 24.45 -14.78
N ARG A 324 -20.89 23.65 -14.04
CA ARG A 324 -19.98 22.65 -14.61
C ARG A 324 -20.72 21.61 -15.44
N ARG A 325 -21.85 21.08 -14.95
CA ARG A 325 -22.66 20.09 -15.66
C ARG A 325 -23.31 20.65 -16.93
N ASN A 326 -23.81 21.87 -16.88
CA ASN A 326 -24.38 22.52 -18.07
C ASN A 326 -23.33 22.69 -19.17
N GLU A 327 -22.13 23.16 -18.83
CA GLU A 327 -21.03 23.27 -19.78
C GLU A 327 -20.58 21.91 -20.29
N ALA A 328 -20.42 20.92 -19.39
CA ALA A 328 -20.04 19.56 -19.73
C ALA A 328 -21.03 18.91 -20.72
N ALA A 329 -22.34 19.02 -20.47
CA ALA A 329 -23.37 18.47 -21.33
C ALA A 329 -23.31 19.09 -22.74
N ALA A 330 -23.20 20.43 -22.84
CA ALA A 330 -23.06 21.12 -24.14
C ALA A 330 -21.79 20.72 -24.87
N ARG A 331 -20.65 20.54 -24.15
CA ARG A 331 -19.38 20.12 -24.76
C ARG A 331 -19.45 18.66 -25.22
N LEU A 332 -20.00 17.75 -24.40
CA LEU A 332 -20.15 16.33 -24.74
C LEU A 332 -21.08 16.13 -25.95
N ALA A 333 -22.17 16.90 -26.08
CA ALA A 333 -23.03 16.82 -27.22
C ALA A 333 -22.23 17.10 -28.53
N ARG A 334 -21.38 18.14 -28.53
CA ARG A 334 -20.51 18.43 -29.69
C ARG A 334 -19.45 17.34 -29.92
N CYS A 335 -18.90 16.79 -28.81
CA CYS A 335 -17.93 15.70 -28.85
C CYS A 335 -18.51 14.46 -29.52
N LYS A 336 -19.73 14.05 -29.13
CA LYS A 336 -20.44 12.90 -29.73
C LYS A 336 -20.68 13.05 -31.21
N VAL A 337 -21.09 14.24 -31.64
CA VAL A 337 -21.31 14.52 -33.08
C VAL A 337 -20.03 14.42 -33.88
N ARG A 338 -18.90 14.96 -33.37
CA ARG A 338 -17.63 15.02 -34.10
C ARG A 338 -16.85 13.71 -34.09
N ASN A 339 -16.87 12.98 -32.99
CA ASN A 339 -15.97 11.85 -32.75
C ASN A 339 -16.73 10.52 -32.56
N GLY A 340 -18.06 10.53 -32.64
CA GLY A 340 -18.93 9.38 -32.38
C GLY A 340 -19.17 9.16 -30.88
N ASP A 341 -20.31 8.54 -30.60
CA ASP A 341 -20.67 8.12 -29.21
C ASP A 341 -20.22 6.66 -29.01
N PRO A 342 -19.37 6.37 -28.01
CA PRO A 342 -18.98 4.99 -27.72
C PRO A 342 -20.13 4.16 -27.12
N GLY A 343 -21.28 4.77 -26.83
CA GLY A 343 -22.38 4.17 -26.08
C GLY A 343 -22.09 4.12 -24.57
N PRO A 344 -22.71 3.18 -23.83
CA PRO A 344 -22.44 3.05 -22.40
C PRO A 344 -20.96 2.81 -22.12
N LEU A 345 -20.37 3.62 -21.24
CA LEU A 345 -18.99 3.44 -20.79
C LEU A 345 -18.92 2.29 -19.80
N ARG A 346 -17.89 1.47 -19.87
CA ARG A 346 -17.65 0.36 -18.97
C ARG A 346 -16.57 0.73 -17.96
N LEU A 347 -16.92 0.74 -16.66
CA LEU A 347 -16.01 1.02 -15.55
C LEU A 347 -15.61 -0.27 -14.84
N ALA A 348 -14.32 -0.60 -14.88
CA ALA A 348 -13.76 -1.73 -14.13
C ALA A 348 -13.51 -1.32 -12.66
N LEU A 349 -14.24 -1.98 -11.74
CA LEU A 349 -14.12 -1.81 -10.29
C LEU A 349 -13.93 -3.17 -9.60
N PRO A 350 -13.21 -3.22 -8.46
CA PRO A 350 -13.16 -4.41 -7.62
C PRO A 350 -14.57 -4.77 -7.11
N ASN A 351 -14.76 -6.02 -6.71
CA ASN A 351 -16.01 -6.42 -6.07
C ASN A 351 -16.09 -5.87 -4.64
N GLY A 352 -17.29 -5.55 -4.18
CA GLY A 352 -17.53 -5.11 -2.81
C GLY A 352 -18.58 -3.99 -2.73
N PRO A 353 -19.26 -3.85 -1.57
CA PRO A 353 -20.36 -2.90 -1.40
C PRO A 353 -19.93 -1.42 -1.54
N GLY A 354 -18.67 -1.09 -1.20
CA GLY A 354 -18.15 0.25 -1.45
C GLY A 354 -17.96 0.55 -2.94
N SER A 355 -17.64 -0.47 -3.76
CA SER A 355 -17.60 -0.31 -5.21
C SER A 355 -18.99 -0.13 -5.81
N ASP A 356 -20.02 -0.78 -5.23
CA ASP A 356 -21.42 -0.58 -5.64
C ASP A 356 -21.85 0.86 -5.37
N ALA A 357 -21.53 1.39 -4.20
CA ALA A 357 -21.84 2.76 -3.81
C ALA A 357 -21.10 3.80 -4.69
N LEU A 358 -19.81 3.59 -4.95
CA LEU A 358 -19.03 4.45 -5.83
C LEU A 358 -19.57 4.43 -7.26
N HIS A 359 -19.90 3.23 -7.79
CA HIS A 359 -20.48 3.09 -9.12
C HIS A 359 -21.82 3.83 -9.22
N ALA A 360 -22.73 3.63 -8.26
CA ALA A 360 -24.02 4.32 -8.25
C ALA A 360 -23.85 5.84 -8.29
N ARG A 361 -22.95 6.39 -7.44
CA ARG A 361 -22.69 7.84 -7.42
C ARG A 361 -22.14 8.35 -8.75
N LEU A 362 -21.15 7.67 -9.33
CA LEU A 362 -20.57 8.06 -10.62
C LEU A 362 -21.56 7.91 -11.78
N ALA A 363 -22.42 6.89 -11.74
CA ALA A 363 -23.46 6.67 -12.74
C ALA A 363 -24.48 7.82 -12.73
N ASP A 364 -24.94 8.26 -11.54
CA ASP A 364 -25.84 9.41 -11.39
C ASP A 364 -25.20 10.69 -11.93
N ASP A 365 -23.93 10.96 -11.58
CA ASP A 365 -23.21 12.15 -12.01
C ASP A 365 -23.03 12.22 -13.53
N LEU A 366 -22.68 11.09 -14.14
CA LEU A 366 -22.47 10.99 -15.56
C LEU A 366 -23.78 10.98 -16.36
N ALA A 367 -24.85 10.39 -15.81
CA ALA A 367 -26.18 10.44 -16.41
C ALA A 367 -26.70 11.88 -16.52
N ALA A 368 -26.38 12.76 -15.55
CA ALA A 368 -26.74 14.17 -15.58
C ALA A 368 -26.19 14.93 -16.81
N VAL A 369 -25.18 14.39 -17.50
CA VAL A 369 -24.61 14.95 -18.73
C VAL A 369 -24.76 14.02 -19.94
N GLY A 370 -25.64 13.02 -19.84
CA GLY A 370 -25.99 12.12 -20.95
C GLY A 370 -24.95 11.04 -21.23
N ILE A 371 -24.17 10.60 -20.22
CA ILE A 371 -23.28 9.44 -20.30
C ILE A 371 -23.85 8.30 -19.46
N ALA A 372 -24.13 7.15 -20.09
CA ALA A 372 -24.46 5.94 -19.38
C ALA A 372 -23.18 5.22 -18.90
N LEU A 373 -23.18 4.73 -17.65
CA LEU A 373 -22.05 4.02 -17.03
C LEU A 373 -22.49 2.61 -16.64
N ALA A 374 -21.76 1.59 -17.11
CA ALA A 374 -21.94 0.20 -16.74
C ALA A 374 -20.71 -0.29 -15.96
N ARG A 375 -20.94 -1.06 -14.90
CA ARG A 375 -19.85 -1.70 -14.15
C ARG A 375 -19.43 -3.02 -14.79
N VAL A 376 -18.11 -3.26 -14.81
CA VAL A 376 -17.53 -4.56 -15.17
C VAL A 376 -16.55 -5.02 -14.07
N PRO A 377 -16.38 -6.34 -13.87
CA PRO A 377 -15.42 -6.86 -12.89
C PRO A 377 -13.97 -6.54 -13.27
N PRO A 378 -13.04 -6.62 -12.32
CA PRO A 378 -11.61 -6.53 -12.58
C PRO A 378 -11.18 -7.61 -13.60
N GLY A 379 -10.27 -7.25 -14.51
CA GLY A 379 -9.78 -8.15 -15.56
C GLY A 379 -10.65 -8.18 -16.83
N VAL A 380 -11.89 -7.68 -16.79
CA VAL A 380 -12.70 -7.45 -17.99
C VAL A 380 -12.31 -6.11 -18.62
N ALA A 381 -12.19 -6.10 -19.94
CA ALA A 381 -11.86 -4.88 -20.66
C ALA A 381 -12.95 -3.82 -20.44
N GLY A 382 -12.58 -2.70 -19.84
CA GLY A 382 -13.40 -1.52 -19.62
C GLY A 382 -12.96 -0.36 -20.49
N ASP A 383 -13.72 0.73 -20.47
CA ASP A 383 -13.32 2.01 -21.05
C ASP A 383 -12.63 2.90 -20.01
N LEU A 384 -13.01 2.69 -18.75
CA LEU A 384 -12.45 3.32 -17.56
C LEU A 384 -12.00 2.25 -16.56
N ARG A 385 -10.93 2.54 -15.83
CA ARG A 385 -10.42 1.69 -14.74
C ARG A 385 -10.09 2.57 -13.54
N LEU A 386 -10.46 2.13 -12.35
CA LEU A 386 -10.04 2.79 -11.12
C LEU A 386 -8.55 2.51 -10.86
N ILE A 387 -7.80 3.57 -10.53
CA ILE A 387 -6.52 3.49 -9.83
C ILE A 387 -6.79 3.80 -8.36
N ASP A 388 -6.31 2.95 -7.46
CA ASP A 388 -6.39 3.07 -6.02
C ASP A 388 -5.02 2.65 -5.43
N ALA A 389 -4.09 3.60 -5.35
CA ALA A 389 -2.71 3.37 -4.96
C ALA A 389 -2.24 4.39 -3.93
N VAL A 390 -1.65 3.91 -2.83
CA VAL A 390 -1.00 4.76 -1.81
C VAL A 390 0.36 5.21 -2.31
N ALA A 391 0.70 6.47 -2.07
CA ALA A 391 1.99 7.03 -2.45
C ALA A 391 3.12 6.48 -1.57
N ARG A 392 4.19 5.98 -2.19
CA ARG A 392 5.42 5.55 -1.49
C ARG A 392 6.14 6.74 -0.88
N TYR A 393 6.01 7.91 -1.50
CA TYR A 393 6.51 9.20 -1.02
C TYR A 393 5.61 10.33 -1.55
N PRO A 394 5.44 11.44 -0.81
CA PRO A 394 4.41 12.45 -1.10
C PRO A 394 4.88 13.54 -2.09
N ARG A 395 5.52 13.17 -3.20
CA ARG A 395 5.98 14.11 -4.23
C ARG A 395 5.34 13.86 -5.57
N GLY A 396 5.25 14.90 -6.39
CA GLY A 396 4.63 14.87 -7.71
C GLY A 396 5.21 13.82 -8.66
N GLU A 397 6.50 13.53 -8.55
CA GLU A 397 7.20 12.51 -9.33
C GLU A 397 6.57 11.13 -9.16
N TRP A 398 6.22 10.73 -7.93
CA TRP A 398 5.56 9.45 -7.69
C TRP A 398 4.25 9.33 -8.49
N TYR A 399 3.42 10.38 -8.45
CA TYR A 399 2.14 10.40 -9.16
C TYR A 399 2.33 10.30 -10.66
N LEU A 400 3.31 11.01 -11.20
CA LEU A 400 3.66 11.00 -12.61
C LEU A 400 4.20 9.64 -13.05
N HIS A 401 5.06 8.99 -12.25
CA HIS A 401 5.56 7.64 -12.55
C HIS A 401 4.44 6.60 -12.60
N GLN A 402 3.41 6.71 -11.71
CA GLN A 402 2.22 5.84 -11.80
C GLN A 402 1.40 6.07 -13.07
N LEU A 403 1.44 7.28 -13.63
CA LEU A 403 0.65 7.74 -14.77
C LEU A 403 1.48 7.85 -16.07
N SER A 404 2.73 7.41 -16.07
CA SER A 404 3.63 7.40 -17.23
C SER A 404 3.12 6.47 -18.34
N CYS A 405 3.39 6.85 -19.59
CA CYS A 405 3.14 6.03 -20.77
C CYS A 405 3.86 4.67 -20.72
N ALA A 406 4.95 4.57 -19.97
CA ALA A 406 5.65 3.30 -19.76
C ALA A 406 4.88 2.31 -18.85
N VAL A 407 3.99 2.82 -18.00
CA VAL A 407 3.21 2.04 -17.02
C VAL A 407 1.77 1.84 -17.45
N LEU A 408 1.14 2.88 -17.99
CA LEU A 408 -0.25 2.85 -18.41
C LEU A 408 -0.42 2.11 -19.75
N ARG A 409 -1.56 1.43 -19.85
CA ARG A 409 -2.06 0.91 -21.13
C ARG A 409 -3.27 1.77 -21.52
N GLY A 410 -3.12 2.59 -22.56
CA GLY A 410 -4.15 3.50 -23.03
C GLY A 410 -3.63 4.93 -23.20
N PRO A 411 -4.51 5.94 -23.25
CA PRO A 411 -4.10 7.33 -23.30
C PRO A 411 -3.18 7.71 -22.13
N CYS A 412 -2.14 8.46 -22.42
CA CYS A 412 -1.16 8.99 -21.48
C CYS A 412 -0.70 10.38 -21.92
N SER A 413 0.28 10.98 -21.27
CA SER A 413 0.81 12.30 -21.65
C SER A 413 2.30 12.21 -21.98
N GLU A 414 2.64 12.06 -23.25
CA GLU A 414 4.03 12.12 -23.73
C GLU A 414 4.72 13.44 -23.32
N ALA A 415 3.94 14.54 -23.28
CA ALA A 415 4.45 15.84 -22.86
C ALA A 415 4.82 15.86 -21.36
N ALA A 416 4.13 15.11 -20.51
CA ALA A 416 4.50 14.94 -19.10
C ALA A 416 5.76 14.05 -18.98
N ASP A 417 5.80 12.93 -19.70
CA ASP A 417 6.95 12.02 -19.70
C ASP A 417 8.22 12.70 -20.22
N ALA A 418 8.12 13.56 -21.25
CA ALA A 418 9.26 14.33 -21.75
C ALA A 418 9.85 15.28 -20.68
N ARG A 419 9.01 15.87 -19.82
CA ARG A 419 9.46 16.72 -18.71
C ARG A 419 10.10 15.90 -17.60
N LEU A 420 9.56 14.72 -17.31
CA LEU A 420 10.19 13.78 -16.37
C LEU A 420 11.56 13.33 -16.89
N ALA A 421 11.68 13.01 -18.16
CA ALA A 421 12.97 12.65 -18.77
C ALA A 421 13.99 13.79 -18.69
N ALA A 422 13.54 15.05 -18.81
CA ALA A 422 14.41 16.22 -18.64
C ALA A 422 14.97 16.36 -17.22
N MET A 423 14.35 15.74 -16.23
CA MET A 423 14.85 15.72 -14.84
C MET A 423 15.99 14.73 -14.62
N GLU A 424 16.22 13.74 -15.48
CA GLU A 424 17.15 12.63 -15.22
C GLU A 424 18.60 13.09 -14.96
N GLY A 425 19.02 14.22 -15.51
CA GLY A 425 20.35 14.81 -15.28
C GLY A 425 20.33 16.10 -14.46
N GLU A 426 19.17 16.48 -13.90
CA GLU A 426 19.04 17.77 -13.20
C GLU A 426 19.41 17.62 -11.72
N THR A 427 20.41 18.39 -11.29
CA THR A 427 20.90 18.41 -9.91
C THR A 427 20.33 19.56 -9.08
N ASP A 428 19.78 20.59 -9.73
CA ASP A 428 19.10 21.70 -9.06
C ASP A 428 17.68 21.28 -8.65
N LEU A 429 17.45 21.20 -7.33
CA LEU A 429 16.17 20.82 -6.75
C LEU A 429 15.02 21.78 -7.12
N ALA A 430 15.30 23.08 -7.26
CA ALA A 430 14.28 24.06 -7.63
C ALA A 430 13.82 23.86 -9.07
N LYS A 431 14.76 23.60 -9.98
CA LYS A 431 14.47 23.31 -11.38
C LYS A 431 13.78 21.94 -11.55
N SER A 432 14.19 20.91 -10.77
CA SER A 432 13.48 19.64 -10.70
C SER A 432 12.04 19.83 -10.26
N ALA A 433 11.78 20.63 -9.23
CA ALA A 433 10.43 20.94 -8.77
C ALA A 433 9.61 21.69 -9.83
N GLN A 434 10.22 22.62 -10.56
CA GLN A 434 9.57 23.31 -11.68
C GLN A 434 9.17 22.32 -12.79
N LEU A 435 10.08 21.45 -13.22
CA LEU A 435 9.81 20.43 -14.24
C LEU A 435 8.71 19.47 -13.81
N THR A 436 8.68 19.09 -12.52
CA THR A 436 7.61 18.27 -11.93
C THR A 436 6.25 18.97 -12.04
N ASN A 437 6.18 20.26 -11.68
CA ASN A 437 4.93 21.04 -11.77
C ASN A 437 4.47 21.21 -13.23
N GLU A 438 5.38 21.44 -14.15
CA GLU A 438 5.07 21.49 -15.59
C GLU A 438 4.56 20.13 -16.11
N ALA A 439 5.15 19.02 -15.65
CA ALA A 439 4.71 17.68 -15.99
C ALA A 439 3.31 17.38 -15.44
N LEU A 440 3.01 17.75 -14.19
CA LEU A 440 1.68 17.62 -13.59
C LEU A 440 0.65 18.45 -14.36
N GLY A 441 1.00 19.66 -14.78
CA GLY A 441 0.16 20.50 -15.64
C GLY A 441 -0.15 19.83 -16.98
N ALA A 442 0.87 19.29 -17.67
CA ALA A 442 0.72 18.59 -18.93
C ALA A 442 -0.15 17.30 -18.79
N ALA A 443 0.05 16.54 -17.74
CA ALA A 443 -0.78 15.37 -17.42
C ALA A 443 -2.23 15.77 -17.15
N GLY A 444 -2.45 16.87 -16.39
CA GLY A 444 -3.77 17.42 -16.10
C GLY A 444 -4.53 17.84 -17.34
N LEU A 445 -3.87 18.51 -18.27
CA LEU A 445 -4.47 18.94 -19.56
C LEU A 445 -4.83 17.76 -20.47
N ALA A 446 -4.09 16.67 -20.38
CA ALA A 446 -4.37 15.47 -21.17
C ALA A 446 -5.66 14.74 -20.71
N ASN A 447 -6.14 14.96 -19.49
CA ASN A 447 -7.38 14.42 -18.94
C ASN A 447 -7.56 12.89 -19.12
N PHE A 448 -6.47 12.13 -19.18
CA PHE A 448 -6.53 10.67 -19.25
C PHE A 448 -6.71 10.03 -17.89
N TYR A 449 -6.34 10.75 -16.82
CA TYR A 449 -6.62 10.44 -15.44
C TYR A 449 -7.59 11.47 -14.86
N ILE A 450 -8.63 10.99 -14.23
CA ILE A 450 -9.69 11.79 -13.59
C ILE A 450 -9.60 11.57 -12.09
N PRO A 451 -8.96 12.49 -11.35
CA PRO A 451 -8.88 12.39 -9.90
C PRO A 451 -10.27 12.39 -9.26
N LEU A 452 -10.45 11.59 -8.23
CA LEU A 452 -11.65 11.58 -7.38
C LEU A 452 -11.32 12.08 -5.98
N GLY A 453 -10.21 11.64 -5.39
CA GLY A 453 -9.78 12.00 -4.04
C GLY A 453 -8.54 11.21 -3.62
N THR A 454 -8.42 10.94 -2.31
CA THR A 454 -7.33 10.14 -1.74
C THR A 454 -7.73 8.68 -1.54
N PRO A 455 -6.78 7.73 -1.59
CA PRO A 455 -7.03 6.32 -1.28
C PRO A 455 -7.64 6.13 0.11
N ILE A 456 -8.55 5.18 0.22
CA ILE A 456 -9.14 4.79 1.49
C ILE A 456 -8.50 3.48 1.92
N ARG A 457 -7.78 3.52 3.05
CA ARG A 457 -7.16 2.35 3.68
C ARG A 457 -7.68 2.25 5.10
N TRP A 458 -8.06 1.04 5.50
CA TRP A 458 -8.59 0.80 6.82
C TRP A 458 -8.13 -0.53 7.39
N SER A 459 -8.15 -0.58 8.72
CA SER A 459 -7.89 -1.78 9.52
C SER A 459 -8.92 -1.91 10.63
N LEU A 460 -9.21 -3.13 11.06
CA LEU A 460 -9.94 -3.39 12.30
C LEU A 460 -8.93 -3.88 13.32
N VAL A 461 -8.87 -3.24 14.47
CA VAL A 461 -7.86 -3.50 15.51
C VAL A 461 -8.52 -3.55 16.88
N ARG A 462 -8.29 -4.62 17.66
CA ARG A 462 -8.76 -4.72 19.03
C ARG A 462 -7.90 -3.88 19.96
N ASP A 463 -8.51 -3.32 20.99
CA ASP A 463 -7.82 -2.43 21.94
C ASP A 463 -6.63 -3.10 22.67
N ARG A 464 -6.64 -4.44 22.80
CA ARG A 464 -5.54 -5.21 23.40
C ARG A 464 -4.31 -5.39 22.52
N VAL A 465 -4.36 -4.92 21.28
CA VAL A 465 -3.24 -5.06 20.33
C VAL A 465 -2.37 -3.82 20.39
N GLY A 466 -1.14 -3.99 20.85
CA GLY A 466 -0.08 -2.98 20.74
C GLY A 466 0.60 -2.97 19.37
N GLY A 467 1.41 -1.96 19.10
CA GLY A 467 2.25 -1.89 17.90
C GLY A 467 1.53 -1.55 16.60
N PHE A 468 0.24 -1.16 16.65
CA PHE A 468 -0.52 -0.66 15.51
C PHE A 468 -0.78 0.84 15.63
N LEU A 469 -0.41 1.59 14.60
CA LEU A 469 -0.74 3.00 14.46
C LEU A 469 -1.19 3.31 13.03
N PRO A 470 -2.29 4.07 12.83
CA PRO A 470 -2.60 4.61 11.50
C PRO A 470 -1.45 5.49 10.99
N ASN A 471 -1.08 5.32 9.73
CA ASN A 471 0.06 6.07 9.18
C ASN A 471 -0.15 6.46 7.70
N SER A 472 0.66 7.41 7.23
CA SER A 472 0.52 7.98 5.89
C SER A 472 0.94 7.05 4.74
N VAL A 473 1.64 5.96 5.03
CA VAL A 473 2.04 4.96 4.03
C VAL A 473 1.09 3.76 4.00
N ALA A 474 0.12 3.70 4.93
CA ALA A 474 -0.83 2.61 5.10
C ALA A 474 -0.16 1.22 5.11
N PHE A 475 1.02 1.14 5.70
CA PHE A 475 1.80 -0.08 5.86
C PHE A 475 2.04 -0.32 7.35
N HIS A 476 1.65 -1.50 7.84
CA HIS A 476 1.70 -1.86 9.26
C HIS A 476 2.64 -3.05 9.43
N PRO A 477 3.94 -2.81 9.74
CA PRO A 477 4.92 -3.86 9.86
C PRO A 477 4.53 -4.86 10.95
N LEU A 478 4.80 -6.16 10.68
CA LEU A 478 4.40 -7.24 11.61
C LEU A 478 5.22 -7.31 12.91
N PRO A 479 6.53 -7.00 12.93
CA PRO A 479 7.33 -7.14 14.15
C PRO A 479 6.79 -6.35 15.37
N PRO A 480 6.33 -5.09 15.25
CA PRO A 480 5.69 -4.38 16.36
C PRO A 480 4.42 -5.06 16.88
N LEU A 481 3.64 -5.71 15.99
CA LEU A 481 2.41 -6.42 16.36
C LEU A 481 2.70 -7.73 17.15
N ALA A 482 3.92 -8.23 17.09
CA ALA A 482 4.35 -9.40 17.83
C ALA A 482 4.75 -9.07 19.30
N GLN A 483 4.78 -7.80 19.68
CA GLN A 483 5.03 -7.41 21.06
C GLN A 483 3.73 -7.49 21.86
N THR A 484 3.80 -8.10 23.05
CA THR A 484 2.71 -8.04 24.02
C THR A 484 2.77 -6.66 24.65
N GLY A 485 1.71 -5.85 24.51
CA GLY A 485 1.65 -4.56 25.21
C GLY A 485 1.77 -4.74 26.71
N GLU A 486 2.40 -3.76 27.38
CA GLU A 486 2.42 -3.65 28.83
C GLU A 486 1.00 -3.49 29.39
#